data_f256c05bd588792848bd3c9a637c4a36
#
_entry.id   f256c05bd588792848bd3c9a637c4a36
#
_cell.length_a   1.000
_cell.length_b   1.000
_cell.length_c   1.000
_cell.angle_alpha   90.00
_cell.angle_beta   90.00
_cell.angle_gamma   90.00
#
_symmetry.space_group_name_H-M   'P 1'
#
loop_
_entity.id
_entity.type
_entity.pdbx_description
1 polymer ?
#
loop_
_entity_poly.entity_id
_entity_poly.type
_entity_poly.pdbx_seq_one_letter_code
_entity_poly.pdbx_strand_id
1 'polypeptide(L)'
;MITLEKTLEILKKDHNFREIIFHNQYSLTWKENPSFSKISFDSRDVDSSTLFFAKGATFKKEYLEQAIQKGLPFYVSQVDYELDIPAIIVTDIKKAMSLIAMEFYGHPEEKLKIIAFTGTKGKTTAAYFTYNILKQSHKPAMFSTMNT
;
A
#
# COMPACT_ATOMS: atom_id res chain seq x y z
N MET A 1 3.81 -11.84 3.93
CA MET A 1 4.96 -11.80 2.99
C MET A 1 4.43 -11.92 1.58
N ILE A 2 4.90 -11.10 0.64
CA ILE A 2 4.47 -11.10 -0.75
C ILE A 2 5.71 -11.13 -1.67
N THR A 3 5.66 -11.87 -2.80
CA THR A 3 6.75 -11.88 -3.78
C THR A 3 6.54 -10.80 -4.84
N LEU A 4 7.62 -10.42 -5.54
CA LEU A 4 7.53 -9.51 -6.68
C LEU A 4 6.61 -10.06 -7.78
N GLU A 5 6.75 -11.33 -8.11
CA GLU A 5 5.89 -12.00 -9.10
C GLU A 5 4.41 -11.88 -8.74
N LYS A 6 4.04 -12.19 -7.49
CA LYS A 6 2.67 -12.06 -7.00
C LYS A 6 2.19 -10.60 -7.03
N THR A 7 3.06 -9.67 -6.67
CA THR A 7 2.77 -8.22 -6.77
C THR A 7 2.44 -7.82 -8.20
N LEU A 8 3.25 -8.24 -9.17
CA LEU A 8 3.02 -7.95 -10.59
C LEU A 8 1.77 -8.64 -11.14
N GLU A 9 1.50 -9.89 -10.74
CA GLU A 9 0.29 -10.62 -11.10
C GLU A 9 -0.98 -9.85 -10.71
N ILE A 10 -1.04 -9.40 -9.45
CA ILE A 10 -2.17 -8.64 -8.90
C ILE A 10 -2.37 -7.33 -9.67
N LEU A 11 -1.30 -6.58 -9.88
CA LEU A 11 -1.35 -5.31 -10.58
C LEU A 11 -1.73 -5.46 -12.06
N LYS A 12 -1.25 -6.51 -12.73
CA LYS A 12 -1.61 -6.84 -14.13
C LYS A 12 -3.08 -7.26 -14.25
N LYS A 13 -3.55 -8.12 -13.36
CA LYS A 13 -4.95 -8.58 -13.34
C LYS A 13 -5.94 -7.42 -13.21
N ASP A 14 -5.57 -6.39 -12.48
CA ASP A 14 -6.39 -5.20 -12.26
C ASP A 14 -6.12 -4.05 -13.27
N HIS A 15 -5.32 -4.29 -14.32
CA HIS A 15 -4.92 -3.30 -15.31
C HIS A 15 -4.25 -2.04 -14.72
N ASN A 16 -3.63 -2.17 -13.56
CA ASN A 16 -2.97 -1.09 -12.85
C ASN A 16 -1.45 -1.06 -13.06
N PHE A 17 -0.86 -2.15 -13.54
CA PHE A 17 0.56 -2.24 -13.88
C PHE A 17 0.85 -1.58 -15.22
N ARG A 18 1.93 -0.78 -15.28
CA ARG A 18 2.46 -0.24 -16.53
C ARG A 18 3.75 -0.93 -16.92
N GLU A 19 4.79 -0.77 -16.12
CA GLU A 19 6.15 -1.23 -16.43
C GLU A 19 7.00 -1.25 -15.16
N ILE A 20 8.18 -1.87 -15.25
CA ILE A 20 9.28 -1.70 -14.29
C ILE A 20 10.34 -0.86 -14.97
N ILE A 21 10.82 0.18 -14.30
CA ILE A 21 11.91 1.04 -14.78
C ILE A 21 13.12 0.85 -13.87
N PHE A 22 14.29 0.62 -14.48
CA PHE A 22 15.57 0.59 -13.79
C PHE A 22 16.66 1.04 -14.75
N HIS A 23 17.48 2.04 -14.36
CA HIS A 23 18.54 2.62 -15.19
C HIS A 23 18.05 3.02 -16.59
N ASN A 24 16.90 3.69 -16.69
CA ASN A 24 16.26 4.08 -17.96
C ASN A 24 15.92 2.90 -18.89
N GLN A 25 15.90 1.68 -18.37
CA GLN A 25 15.43 0.49 -19.07
C GLN A 25 14.02 0.14 -18.62
N TYR A 26 13.16 -0.13 -19.58
CA TYR A 26 11.74 -0.44 -19.38
C TYR A 26 11.52 -1.93 -19.56
N SER A 27 10.84 -2.59 -18.63
CA SER A 27 10.54 -4.00 -18.70
C SER A 27 9.14 -4.32 -18.19
N LEU A 28 8.52 -5.35 -18.76
CA LEU A 28 7.25 -5.91 -18.27
C LEU A 28 7.46 -7.10 -17.31
N THR A 29 8.72 -7.50 -17.12
CA THR A 29 9.12 -8.62 -16.27
C THR A 29 10.40 -8.27 -15.52
N TRP A 30 10.70 -9.03 -14.47
CA TRP A 30 11.94 -8.94 -13.73
C TRP A 30 12.54 -10.34 -13.58
N LYS A 31 13.85 -10.47 -13.66
CA LYS A 31 14.52 -11.78 -13.65
C LYS A 31 14.48 -12.46 -12.28
N GLU A 32 14.58 -11.66 -11.24
CA GLU A 32 14.60 -12.12 -9.86
C GLU A 32 13.20 -12.04 -9.28
N ASN A 33 12.89 -12.91 -8.32
CA ASN A 33 11.62 -12.87 -7.60
C ASN A 33 11.84 -12.61 -6.10
N PRO A 34 12.27 -11.40 -5.73
CA PRO A 34 12.45 -11.05 -4.33
C PRO A 34 11.11 -11.11 -3.59
N SER A 35 11.20 -11.39 -2.29
CA SER A 35 10.05 -11.39 -1.41
C SER A 35 10.14 -10.24 -0.41
N PHE A 36 8.99 -9.66 -0.12
CA PHE A 36 8.84 -8.54 0.81
C PHE A 36 8.07 -9.00 2.05
N SER A 37 8.69 -8.87 3.20
CA SER A 37 8.05 -9.15 4.50
C SER A 37 7.41 -7.91 5.11
N LYS A 38 7.59 -6.76 4.46
CA LYS A 38 7.07 -5.47 4.89
C LYS A 38 6.53 -4.67 3.70
N ILE A 39 5.46 -3.92 3.94
CA ILE A 39 4.96 -2.89 3.03
C ILE A 39 4.89 -1.56 3.79
N SER A 40 5.32 -0.46 3.20
CA SER A 40 5.31 0.85 3.85
C SER A 40 5.13 2.00 2.85
N PHE A 41 4.64 3.12 3.33
CA PHE A 41 4.62 4.42 2.64
C PHE A 41 5.32 5.51 3.47
N ASP A 42 5.88 5.15 4.62
CA ASP A 42 6.70 6.03 5.46
C ASP A 42 8.18 5.72 5.26
N SER A 43 8.95 6.65 4.70
CA SER A 43 10.39 6.48 4.43
C SER A 43 11.24 6.30 5.70
N ARG A 44 10.68 6.62 6.86
CA ARG A 44 11.34 6.40 8.15
C ARG A 44 11.26 4.94 8.58
N ASP A 45 10.21 4.23 8.13
CA ASP A 45 9.90 2.85 8.47
C ASP A 45 10.11 1.92 7.27
N VAL A 46 11.36 1.78 6.82
CA VAL A 46 11.78 0.92 5.72
C VAL A 46 13.08 0.17 6.06
N ASP A 47 13.27 -0.97 5.40
CA ASP A 47 14.46 -1.82 5.44
C ASP A 47 14.60 -2.60 4.12
N SER A 48 15.57 -3.52 4.03
CA SER A 48 15.85 -4.33 2.84
C SER A 48 14.76 -5.35 2.49
N SER A 49 13.76 -5.54 3.33
CA SER A 49 12.62 -6.42 3.09
C SER A 49 11.33 -5.68 2.72
N THR A 50 11.41 -4.36 2.53
CA THR A 50 10.25 -3.49 2.35
C THR A 50 9.91 -3.29 0.87
N LEU A 51 8.63 -3.42 0.51
CA LEU A 51 8.06 -2.86 -0.71
C LEU A 51 7.46 -1.48 -0.37
N PHE A 52 8.04 -0.42 -0.93
CA PHE A 52 7.68 0.95 -0.59
C PHE A 52 6.69 1.56 -1.58
N PHE A 53 5.72 2.33 -1.09
CA PHE A 53 4.76 3.07 -1.91
C PHE A 53 5.05 4.57 -1.88
N ALA A 54 5.57 5.10 -2.98
CA ALA A 54 5.79 6.53 -3.16
C ALA A 54 4.47 7.23 -3.51
N LYS A 55 3.72 7.65 -2.48
CA LYS A 55 2.38 8.23 -2.63
C LYS A 55 2.26 9.61 -2.02
N GLY A 56 1.34 10.41 -2.58
CA GLY A 56 0.92 11.71 -2.06
C GLY A 56 1.33 12.87 -2.93
N ALA A 57 0.51 13.92 -2.95
CA ALA A 57 0.76 15.13 -3.75
C ALA A 57 2.01 15.91 -3.27
N THR A 58 2.41 15.70 -2.02
CA THR A 58 3.59 16.34 -1.40
C THR A 58 4.78 15.39 -1.29
N PHE A 59 4.75 14.23 -1.96
CA PHE A 59 5.84 13.27 -1.93
C PHE A 59 7.09 13.86 -2.60
N LYS A 60 8.23 13.74 -1.94
CA LYS A 60 9.50 14.28 -2.42
C LYS A 60 10.50 13.16 -2.70
N LYS A 61 11.35 13.36 -3.70
CA LYS A 61 12.43 12.44 -4.09
C LYS A 61 13.36 12.11 -2.91
N GLU A 62 13.64 13.09 -2.08
CA GLU A 62 14.51 12.97 -0.89
C GLU A 62 14.02 11.88 0.10
N TYR A 63 12.72 11.62 0.14
CA TYR A 63 12.18 10.54 0.99
C TYR A 63 12.57 9.15 0.47
N LEU A 64 12.60 8.97 -0.87
CA LEU A 64 13.11 7.74 -1.47
C LEU A 64 14.62 7.60 -1.28
N GLU A 65 15.39 8.67 -1.44
CA GLU A 65 16.83 8.66 -1.21
C GLU A 65 17.19 8.23 0.21
N GLN A 66 16.46 8.73 1.21
CA GLN A 66 16.60 8.29 2.60
C GLN A 66 16.22 6.81 2.78
N ALA A 67 15.18 6.34 2.09
CA ALA A 67 14.75 4.94 2.15
C ALA A 67 15.79 4.00 1.49
N ILE A 68 16.41 4.42 0.39
CA ILE A 68 17.49 3.68 -0.30
C ILE A 68 18.70 3.52 0.62
N GLN A 69 19.08 4.55 1.37
CA GLN A 69 20.18 4.47 2.35
C GLN A 69 19.93 3.42 3.44
N LYS A 70 18.66 3.04 3.68
CA LYS A 70 18.27 1.97 4.60
C LYS A 70 18.15 0.61 3.93
N GLY A 71 18.53 0.50 2.65
CA GLY A 71 18.53 -0.74 1.89
C GLY A 71 17.24 -1.05 1.16
N LEU A 72 16.35 -0.06 0.93
CA LEU A 72 15.11 -0.27 0.18
C LEU A 72 15.40 -0.89 -1.19
N PRO A 73 14.81 -2.07 -1.54
CA PRO A 73 15.12 -2.76 -2.80
C PRO A 73 14.22 -2.35 -3.97
N PHE A 74 12.95 -1.97 -3.72
CA PHE A 74 11.95 -1.64 -4.73
C PHE A 74 10.98 -0.58 -4.23
N TYR A 75 10.47 0.24 -5.16
CA TYR A 75 9.35 1.12 -4.87
C TYR A 75 8.25 1.03 -5.93
N VAL A 76 7.04 1.34 -5.52
CA VAL A 76 5.85 1.44 -6.38
C VAL A 76 5.47 2.91 -6.48
N SER A 77 5.27 3.42 -7.69
CA SER A 77 4.88 4.82 -7.91
C SER A 77 4.11 5.01 -9.22
N GLN A 78 3.59 6.21 -9.45
CA GLN A 78 2.97 6.61 -10.73
C GLN A 78 3.99 7.23 -11.71
N VAL A 79 5.17 7.60 -11.22
CA VAL A 79 6.25 8.24 -11.98
C VAL A 79 7.59 7.63 -11.60
N ASP A 80 8.54 7.65 -12.51
CA ASP A 80 9.92 7.32 -12.19
C ASP A 80 10.61 8.52 -11.54
N TYR A 81 11.31 8.27 -10.44
CA TYR A 81 12.13 9.26 -9.74
C TYR A 81 13.60 9.23 -10.16
N GLU A 82 13.95 8.39 -11.14
CA GLU A 82 15.33 8.26 -11.68
C GLU A 82 16.35 7.96 -10.56
N LEU A 83 16.09 6.90 -9.80
CA LEU A 83 16.94 6.45 -8.69
C LEU A 83 17.56 5.10 -9.00
N ASP A 84 18.63 4.75 -8.27
CA ASP A 84 19.38 3.51 -8.45
C ASP A 84 18.73 2.30 -7.78
N ILE A 85 17.40 2.21 -7.86
CA ILE A 85 16.60 1.04 -7.50
C ILE A 85 15.40 0.88 -8.45
N PRO A 86 14.93 -0.34 -8.69
CA PRO A 86 13.79 -0.58 -9.58
C PRO A 86 12.51 0.09 -9.12
N ALA A 87 11.83 0.75 -10.04
CA ALA A 87 10.51 1.36 -9.89
C ALA A 87 9.43 0.47 -10.54
N ILE A 88 8.43 0.07 -9.79
CA ILE A 88 7.20 -0.53 -10.33
C ILE A 88 6.22 0.60 -10.63
N ILE A 89 6.00 0.89 -11.90
CA ILE A 89 5.15 1.99 -12.34
C ILE A 89 3.71 1.50 -12.49
N VAL A 90 2.80 2.25 -11.85
CA VAL A 90 1.36 1.95 -11.82
C VAL A 90 0.53 3.15 -12.29
N THR A 91 -0.70 2.90 -12.70
CA THR A 91 -1.63 3.97 -13.12
C THR A 91 -2.27 4.68 -11.93
N ASP A 92 -2.58 3.94 -10.86
CA ASP A 92 -3.15 4.47 -9.62
C ASP A 92 -2.44 3.87 -8.40
N ILE A 93 -1.65 4.70 -7.72
CA ILE A 93 -0.87 4.29 -6.55
C ILE A 93 -1.76 3.91 -5.35
N LYS A 94 -2.90 4.57 -5.16
CA LYS A 94 -3.81 4.27 -4.04
C LYS A 94 -4.46 2.91 -4.24
N LYS A 95 -4.91 2.63 -5.47
CA LYS A 95 -5.47 1.35 -5.85
C LYS A 95 -4.43 0.24 -5.76
N ALA A 96 -3.21 0.45 -6.29
CA ALA A 96 -2.09 -0.49 -6.17
C ALA A 96 -1.81 -0.86 -4.70
N MET A 97 -1.72 0.16 -3.85
CA MET A 97 -1.47 -0.03 -2.43
C MET A 97 -2.56 -0.86 -1.74
N SER A 98 -3.84 -0.60 -2.05
CA SER A 98 -4.97 -1.36 -1.50
C SER A 98 -4.92 -2.82 -1.93
N LEU A 99 -4.74 -3.10 -3.22
CA LEU A 99 -4.67 -4.47 -3.77
C LEU A 99 -3.52 -5.28 -3.18
N ILE A 100 -2.34 -4.68 -3.11
CA ILE A 100 -1.16 -5.34 -2.55
C ILE A 100 -1.33 -5.56 -1.04
N ALA A 101 -1.91 -4.60 -0.31
CA ALA A 101 -2.17 -4.74 1.12
C ALA A 101 -3.20 -5.85 1.41
N MET A 102 -4.26 -5.99 0.62
CA MET A 102 -5.24 -7.07 0.76
C MET A 102 -4.55 -8.43 0.69
N GLU A 103 -3.76 -8.69 -0.34
CA GLU A 103 -3.00 -9.93 -0.48
C GLU A 103 -1.95 -10.10 0.65
N PHE A 104 -1.20 -9.05 0.95
CA PHE A 104 -0.14 -9.08 1.98
C PHE A 104 -0.66 -9.49 3.36
N TYR A 105 -1.84 -9.00 3.73
CA TYR A 105 -2.50 -9.30 5.01
C TYR A 105 -3.45 -10.49 4.97
N GLY A 106 -3.54 -11.22 3.84
CA GLY A 106 -4.32 -12.45 3.70
C GLY A 106 -5.84 -12.20 3.71
N HIS A 107 -6.27 -11.20 2.94
CA HIS A 107 -7.68 -10.87 2.70
C HIS A 107 -8.49 -10.67 3.97
N PRO A 108 -8.09 -9.73 4.86
CA PRO A 108 -8.81 -9.50 6.11
C PRO A 108 -10.26 -9.05 5.90
N GLU A 109 -10.56 -8.38 4.77
CA GLU A 109 -11.91 -7.94 4.40
C GLU A 109 -12.90 -9.10 4.26
N GLU A 110 -12.46 -10.29 3.89
CA GLU A 110 -13.31 -11.48 3.79
C GLU A 110 -13.73 -12.04 5.16
N LYS A 111 -12.97 -11.70 6.20
CA LYS A 111 -13.14 -12.20 7.57
C LYS A 111 -13.85 -11.20 8.48
N LEU A 112 -13.95 -9.95 8.05
CA LEU A 112 -14.53 -8.86 8.85
C LEU A 112 -15.95 -8.53 8.41
N LYS A 113 -16.80 -8.20 9.38
CA LYS A 113 -18.08 -7.56 9.10
C LYS A 113 -17.90 -6.06 9.12
N ILE A 114 -18.01 -5.43 7.96
CA ILE A 114 -17.78 -3.99 7.78
C ILE A 114 -19.13 -3.27 7.81
N ILE A 115 -19.27 -2.27 8.68
CA ILE A 115 -20.41 -1.38 8.77
C ILE A 115 -19.92 0.03 8.44
N ALA A 116 -20.52 0.66 7.44
CA ALA A 116 -20.18 2.02 7.04
C ALA A 116 -21.37 2.97 7.21
N PHE A 117 -21.09 4.18 7.66
CA PHE A 117 -22.07 5.25 7.82
C PHE A 117 -21.77 6.39 6.84
N THR A 118 -22.77 6.77 6.05
CA THR A 118 -22.70 7.91 5.14
C THR A 118 -23.79 8.92 5.47
N GLY A 119 -23.59 10.17 5.08
CA GLY A 119 -24.55 11.26 5.32
C GLY A 119 -23.83 12.58 5.62
N THR A 120 -24.57 13.67 5.62
CA THR A 120 -24.06 15.03 5.88
C THR A 120 -23.77 15.27 7.36
N LYS A 121 -24.57 14.68 8.28
CA LYS A 121 -24.45 14.82 9.74
C LYS A 121 -24.65 13.48 10.44
N GLY A 122 -24.17 13.34 11.67
CA GLY A 122 -24.43 12.19 12.54
C GLY A 122 -23.60 10.92 12.27
N LYS A 123 -22.77 10.86 11.23
CA LYS A 123 -21.96 9.67 10.91
C LYS A 123 -21.09 9.19 12.07
N THR A 124 -20.31 10.09 12.63
CA THR A 124 -19.41 9.80 13.75
C THR A 124 -20.20 9.35 14.98
N THR A 125 -21.31 10.03 15.29
CA THR A 125 -22.18 9.67 16.41
C THR A 125 -22.75 8.27 16.23
N ALA A 126 -23.26 7.94 15.04
CA ALA A 126 -23.79 6.60 14.74
C ALA A 126 -22.70 5.53 14.86
N ALA A 127 -21.48 5.80 14.37
CA ALA A 127 -20.35 4.89 14.51
C ALA A 127 -20.00 4.64 15.99
N TYR A 128 -19.97 5.68 16.82
CA TYR A 128 -19.70 5.56 18.25
C TYR A 128 -20.77 4.74 18.99
N PHE A 129 -22.04 4.98 18.71
CA PHE A 129 -23.13 4.19 19.32
C PHE A 129 -23.02 2.72 18.90
N THR A 130 -22.85 2.45 17.62
CA THR A 130 -22.68 1.08 17.10
C THR A 130 -21.46 0.38 17.70
N TYR A 131 -20.33 1.07 17.79
CA TYR A 131 -19.12 0.55 18.43
C TYR A 131 -19.38 0.15 19.89
N ASN A 132 -20.02 1.02 20.68
CA ASN A 132 -20.30 0.75 22.10
C ASN A 132 -21.28 -0.40 22.30
N ILE A 133 -22.28 -0.56 21.43
CA ILE A 133 -23.19 -1.70 21.47
C ILE A 133 -22.45 -2.99 21.13
N LEU A 134 -21.68 -3.00 20.04
CA LEU A 134 -20.97 -4.19 19.59
C LEU A 134 -19.84 -4.62 20.57
N LYS A 135 -19.22 -3.69 21.27
CA LYS A 135 -18.16 -3.97 22.24
C LYS A 135 -18.60 -4.88 23.39
N GLN A 136 -19.92 -4.98 23.66
CA GLN A 136 -20.44 -5.85 24.71
C GLN A 136 -20.33 -7.34 24.37
N SER A 137 -20.29 -7.71 23.09
CA SER A 137 -20.29 -9.11 22.63
C SER A 137 -19.28 -9.44 21.53
N HIS A 138 -18.62 -8.43 20.98
CA HIS A 138 -17.65 -8.54 19.87
C HIS A 138 -16.38 -7.75 20.17
N LYS A 139 -15.38 -7.86 19.29
CA LYS A 139 -14.16 -7.05 19.29
C LYS A 139 -14.20 -6.06 18.11
N PRO A 140 -15.00 -4.98 18.18
CA PRO A 140 -15.10 -4.01 17.10
C PRO A 140 -13.87 -3.10 17.05
N ALA A 141 -13.53 -2.66 15.83
CA ALA A 141 -12.65 -1.51 15.59
C ALA A 141 -13.49 -0.40 14.94
N MET A 142 -13.14 0.85 15.19
CA MET A 142 -13.80 2.00 14.60
C MET A 142 -12.78 2.94 13.98
N PHE A 143 -13.05 3.37 12.75
CA PHE A 143 -12.28 4.40 12.06
C PHE A 143 -13.16 5.63 11.88
N SER A 144 -12.73 6.76 12.41
CA SER A 144 -13.44 8.03 12.26
C SER A 144 -12.44 9.19 12.25
N THR A 145 -12.87 10.35 11.76
CA THR A 145 -12.03 11.56 11.72
C THR A 145 -11.75 12.17 13.11
N MET A 146 -12.40 11.67 14.17
CA MET A 146 -12.23 12.20 15.52
C MET A 146 -11.29 11.37 16.42
N ASN A 147 -10.80 10.24 15.93
CA ASN A 147 -9.86 9.36 16.66
C ASN A 147 -8.72 9.00 15.72
N THR A 148 -7.77 9.86 15.61
CA THR A 148 -6.43 9.60 15.05
C THR A 148 -5.38 9.85 16.12
#